data_d643bfa2d8874b1c8e09b85289216169
#
_entry.id   d643bfa2d8874b1c8e09b85289216169
#
_cell.length_a   1.000
_cell.length_b   1.000
_cell.length_c   1.000
_cell.angle_alpha   90.00
_cell.angle_beta   90.00
_cell.angle_gamma   90.00
#
_symmetry.space_group_name_H-M   'P 1'
#
loop_
_entity.id
_entity.type
_entity.pdbx_description
1 polymer ?
#
loop_
_entity_poly.entity_id
_entity_poly.type
_entity_poly.pdbx_seq_one_letter_code
_entity_poly.pdbx_strand_id
1 'polypeptide(L)'
;MKILVTGGTGVIGNGAIPALLRAGHGVRLLTRHASKDVRGFPDGVEAFEADLGNAEELMGAAEGCDAIVHIAGIVDETPPEVTFEKVNVDGTRRLLAAAEEAGVKRFVYLSSLGAERGESDYHRSKREAEALVQTFPGEWLILRPGNVYGPGDETVSMLLKMMRTLPAVPMVDNGEQRFQPLWYVDLGAAIAQAVDRDIPEGRILELAGEEVTTTAQVLDRLAAITECNPSRLEVPAWLARVGADAMESFGAAGKRLLQRAGVAAPINTAKLGMLLEENVIRDGRENALVTVFEISPTSLQDGLEMLADMLPEQLPGDGVGVVKFTSYEATISGSARGAAELLDYVCENITEVMPIDFAAEPHSPTRAEEGETLTLELKGRGKVQVRLEERTPHRATFVTIEGHPLAGLMQLQAEDVSAGVRFRVNTAAQPANVFDWVALRTVGETMQSVNWRTVVRRVVDLSGGEAPEGVKRLSQKLTDDDVRDLRGWLEKLVQRRQRRRRSAEVTGETTGQRGGRVEAS
;
A
#
# COMPACT_ATOMS: atom_id res chain seq x y z
N MET A 1 -23.74 6.12 15.10
CA MET A 1 -23.21 7.51 15.18
C MET A 1 -22.63 7.92 13.84
N LYS A 2 -22.48 9.22 13.61
CA LYS A 2 -21.74 9.76 12.47
C LYS A 2 -20.38 10.24 12.94
N ILE A 3 -19.32 9.71 12.34
CA ILE A 3 -17.94 9.92 12.79
C ILE A 3 -17.16 10.68 11.71
N LEU A 4 -16.59 11.83 12.07
CA LEU A 4 -15.63 12.53 11.21
C LEU A 4 -14.27 11.86 11.35
N VAL A 5 -13.69 11.38 10.25
CA VAL A 5 -12.36 10.74 10.21
C VAL A 5 -11.42 11.58 9.37
N THR A 6 -10.31 12.02 9.94
CA THR A 6 -9.21 12.63 9.21
C THR A 6 -8.08 11.62 8.98
N GLY A 7 -7.34 11.75 7.88
CA GLY A 7 -6.26 10.80 7.57
C GLY A 7 -6.74 9.40 7.17
N GLY A 8 -8.02 9.25 6.81
CA GLY A 8 -8.62 7.97 6.50
C GLY A 8 -8.10 7.27 5.24
N THR A 9 -7.34 7.96 4.38
CA THR A 9 -6.69 7.37 3.19
C THR A 9 -5.33 6.74 3.47
N GLY A 10 -4.78 6.96 4.67
CA GLY A 10 -3.51 6.38 5.11
C GLY A 10 -3.65 4.96 5.66
N VAL A 11 -2.52 4.37 6.08
CA VAL A 11 -2.46 2.99 6.61
C VAL A 11 -3.42 2.79 7.78
N ILE A 12 -3.41 3.67 8.78
CA ILE A 12 -4.30 3.58 9.95
C ILE A 12 -5.76 3.71 9.52
N GLY A 13 -6.07 4.68 8.63
CA GLY A 13 -7.43 4.89 8.12
C GLY A 13 -7.98 3.70 7.35
N ASN A 14 -7.12 2.96 6.65
CA ASN A 14 -7.49 1.72 5.96
C ASN A 14 -7.94 0.61 6.92
N GLY A 15 -7.48 0.61 8.16
CA GLY A 15 -7.99 -0.27 9.22
C GLY A 15 -9.20 0.31 9.94
N ALA A 16 -9.16 1.60 10.27
CA ALA A 16 -10.16 2.28 11.09
C ALA A 16 -11.52 2.41 10.40
N ILE A 17 -11.57 2.84 9.13
CA ILE A 17 -12.85 3.07 8.43
C ILE A 17 -13.67 1.78 8.29
N PRO A 18 -13.12 0.65 7.81
CA PRO A 18 -13.88 -0.60 7.79
C PRO A 18 -14.35 -1.05 9.18
N ALA A 19 -13.53 -0.85 10.22
CA ALA A 19 -13.89 -1.20 11.58
C ALA A 19 -15.06 -0.35 12.11
N LEU A 20 -15.05 0.96 11.86
CA LEU A 20 -16.15 1.87 12.21
C LEU A 20 -17.45 1.51 11.48
N LEU A 21 -17.37 1.22 10.19
CA LEU A 21 -18.56 0.80 9.41
C LEU A 21 -19.11 -0.54 9.91
N ARG A 22 -18.25 -1.50 10.26
CA ARG A 22 -18.65 -2.79 10.83
C ARG A 22 -19.34 -2.64 12.19
N ALA A 23 -18.92 -1.64 12.97
CA ALA A 23 -19.59 -1.25 14.22
C ALA A 23 -20.92 -0.50 14.00
N GLY A 24 -21.34 -0.29 12.76
CA GLY A 24 -22.61 0.35 12.41
C GLY A 24 -22.58 1.87 12.41
N HIS A 25 -21.38 2.48 12.33
CA HIS A 25 -21.26 3.94 12.21
C HIS A 25 -21.30 4.41 10.76
N GLY A 26 -21.83 5.61 10.53
CA GLY A 26 -21.59 6.36 9.30
C GLY A 26 -20.26 7.11 9.41
N VAL A 27 -19.48 7.14 8.33
CA VAL A 27 -18.19 7.83 8.30
C VAL A 27 -18.23 9.03 7.36
N ARG A 28 -17.82 10.19 7.88
CA ARG A 28 -17.46 11.36 7.06
C ARG A 28 -15.94 11.40 6.95
N LEU A 29 -15.42 11.15 5.75
CA LEU A 29 -13.99 11.21 5.46
C LEU A 29 -13.56 12.63 5.09
N LEU A 30 -12.75 13.28 5.93
CA LEU A 30 -12.13 14.56 5.59
C LEU A 30 -10.86 14.28 4.76
N THR A 31 -10.86 14.80 3.54
CA THR A 31 -9.77 14.59 2.59
C THR A 31 -9.63 15.75 1.62
N ARG A 32 -8.44 15.99 1.07
CA ARG A 32 -8.16 17.02 0.06
C ARG A 32 -8.65 16.66 -1.34
N HIS A 33 -9.06 15.42 -1.57
CA HIS A 33 -9.46 14.89 -2.88
C HIS A 33 -10.73 14.03 -2.77
N ALA A 34 -11.81 14.62 -2.24
CA ALA A 34 -13.03 13.91 -1.88
C ALA A 34 -13.60 13.03 -3.00
N SER A 35 -13.75 13.60 -4.21
CA SER A 35 -14.33 12.91 -5.37
C SER A 35 -13.49 11.70 -5.85
N LYS A 36 -12.19 11.70 -5.61
CA LYS A 36 -11.27 10.60 -5.94
C LYS A 36 -11.28 9.55 -4.84
N ASP A 37 -11.07 9.98 -3.61
CA ASP A 37 -10.77 9.11 -2.48
C ASP A 37 -11.99 8.26 -2.07
N VAL A 38 -13.21 8.85 -2.09
CA VAL A 38 -14.44 8.13 -1.70
C VAL A 38 -14.71 6.88 -2.56
N ARG A 39 -14.24 6.87 -3.81
CA ARG A 39 -14.46 5.73 -4.72
C ARG A 39 -13.85 4.42 -4.25
N GLY A 40 -12.81 4.50 -3.45
CA GLY A 40 -12.13 3.33 -2.87
C GLY A 40 -12.78 2.81 -1.58
N PHE A 41 -13.84 3.47 -1.07
CA PHE A 41 -14.52 3.08 0.16
C PHE A 41 -15.92 2.50 -0.12
N PRO A 42 -16.44 1.63 0.77
CA PRO A 42 -17.80 1.08 0.67
C PRO A 42 -18.87 2.14 0.93
N ASP A 43 -20.13 1.75 0.73
CA ASP A 43 -21.27 2.57 1.11
C ASP A 43 -21.25 2.84 2.63
N GLY A 44 -21.74 4.02 3.04
CA GLY A 44 -21.64 4.48 4.43
C GLY A 44 -20.49 5.46 4.67
N VAL A 45 -19.61 5.68 3.68
CA VAL A 45 -18.59 6.73 3.70
C VAL A 45 -19.02 7.89 2.82
N GLU A 46 -19.21 9.06 3.41
CA GLU A 46 -19.31 10.32 2.68
C GLU A 46 -17.97 11.06 2.75
N ALA A 47 -17.58 11.76 1.69
CA ALA A 47 -16.36 12.55 1.69
C ALA A 47 -16.65 14.03 1.87
N PHE A 48 -15.83 14.70 2.67
CA PHE A 48 -15.81 16.15 2.85
C PHE A 48 -14.44 16.67 2.39
N GLU A 49 -14.45 17.57 1.41
CA GLU A 49 -13.22 18.11 0.83
C GLU A 49 -12.74 19.30 1.66
N ALA A 50 -11.60 19.12 2.33
CA ALA A 50 -10.93 20.14 3.11
C ALA A 50 -9.46 19.81 3.37
N ASP A 51 -8.66 20.86 3.56
CA ASP A 51 -7.29 20.79 4.07
C ASP A 51 -7.25 21.25 5.53
N LEU A 52 -6.63 20.45 6.42
CA LEU A 52 -6.40 20.82 7.83
C LEU A 52 -5.58 22.10 7.99
N GLY A 53 -4.79 22.45 6.98
CA GLY A 53 -4.06 23.72 6.91
C GLY A 53 -4.94 24.94 6.69
N ASN A 54 -6.20 24.78 6.26
CA ASN A 54 -7.11 25.87 5.91
C ASN A 54 -8.35 25.88 6.82
N ALA A 55 -8.44 26.92 7.69
CA ALA A 55 -9.55 27.04 8.64
C ALA A 55 -10.90 27.24 7.96
N GLU A 56 -10.95 27.97 6.83
CA GLU A 56 -12.20 28.23 6.10
C GLU A 56 -12.78 26.96 5.48
N GLU A 57 -11.92 26.06 5.00
CA GLU A 57 -12.33 24.79 4.43
C GLU A 57 -12.87 23.81 5.49
N LEU A 58 -12.46 23.97 6.76
CA LEU A 58 -12.93 23.13 7.88
C LEU A 58 -14.31 23.53 8.40
N MET A 59 -14.82 24.71 8.00
CA MET A 59 -16.15 25.12 8.41
C MET A 59 -17.21 24.12 7.95
N GLY A 60 -18.04 23.67 8.89
CA GLY A 60 -19.07 22.66 8.63
C GLY A 60 -18.56 21.22 8.53
N ALA A 61 -17.25 20.96 8.55
CA ALA A 61 -16.71 19.60 8.44
C ALA A 61 -17.26 18.67 9.54
N ALA A 62 -17.36 19.17 10.77
CA ALA A 62 -17.84 18.43 11.94
C ALA A 62 -19.37 18.52 12.16
N GLU A 63 -20.11 19.31 11.37
CA GLU A 63 -21.56 19.47 11.54
C GLU A 63 -22.30 18.14 11.45
N GLY A 64 -23.13 17.87 12.47
CA GLY A 64 -23.92 16.64 12.56
C GLY A 64 -23.08 15.38 12.80
N CYS A 65 -21.81 15.51 13.17
CA CYS A 65 -20.98 14.40 13.63
C CYS A 65 -21.08 14.26 15.16
N ASP A 66 -21.17 13.02 15.64
CA ASP A 66 -21.22 12.69 17.06
C ASP A 66 -19.81 12.62 17.69
N ALA A 67 -18.82 12.17 16.90
CA ALA A 67 -17.46 12.05 17.33
C ALA A 67 -16.47 12.36 16.20
N ILE A 68 -15.21 12.63 16.56
CA ILE A 68 -14.08 12.81 15.64
C ILE A 68 -13.01 11.76 15.94
N VAL A 69 -12.49 11.14 14.90
CA VAL A 69 -11.27 10.31 14.92
C VAL A 69 -10.19 11.05 14.11
N HIS A 70 -9.25 11.65 14.82
CA HIS A 70 -8.19 12.45 14.23
C HIS A 70 -6.92 11.63 14.05
N ILE A 71 -6.76 11.04 12.84
CA ILE A 71 -5.60 10.24 12.46
C ILE A 71 -4.58 11.08 11.69
N ALA A 72 -5.05 12.09 10.95
CA ALA A 72 -4.21 12.89 10.08
C ALA A 72 -3.00 13.49 10.82
N GLY A 73 -1.86 13.38 10.19
CA GLY A 73 -0.60 13.92 10.62
C GLY A 73 0.46 13.59 9.59
N ILE A 74 1.53 14.35 9.56
CA ILE A 74 2.68 14.10 8.70
C ILE A 74 3.84 13.55 9.51
N VAL A 75 4.65 12.71 8.89
CA VAL A 75 5.91 12.17 9.42
C VAL A 75 7.13 12.73 8.68
N ASP A 76 6.88 13.59 7.69
CA ASP A 76 7.90 14.25 6.87
C ASP A 76 7.44 15.66 6.50
N GLU A 77 8.39 16.58 6.38
CA GLU A 77 8.14 17.97 6.06
C GLU A 77 8.55 18.32 4.62
N THR A 78 7.82 19.26 4.03
CA THR A 78 8.18 19.92 2.79
C THR A 78 7.98 21.43 2.98
N PRO A 79 8.91 22.09 3.69
CA PRO A 79 8.81 23.52 3.96
C PRO A 79 8.84 24.35 2.65
N PRO A 80 8.21 25.53 2.63
CA PRO A 80 7.46 26.13 3.74
C PRO A 80 5.97 25.69 3.80
N GLU A 81 5.48 24.92 2.82
CA GLU A 81 4.06 24.61 2.68
C GLU A 81 3.57 23.59 3.71
N VAL A 82 4.34 22.51 3.90
CA VAL A 82 3.98 21.38 4.77
C VAL A 82 5.01 21.24 5.88
N THR A 83 4.62 21.60 7.11
CA THR A 83 5.46 21.48 8.30
C THR A 83 4.71 20.80 9.44
N PHE A 84 5.45 20.23 10.41
CA PHE A 84 4.86 19.63 11.61
C PHE A 84 3.98 20.63 12.37
N GLU A 85 4.44 21.88 12.49
CA GLU A 85 3.66 22.94 13.14
C GLU A 85 2.32 23.17 12.44
N LYS A 86 2.33 23.36 11.11
CA LYS A 86 1.12 23.66 10.36
C LYS A 86 0.10 22.52 10.34
N VAL A 87 0.59 21.27 10.21
CA VAL A 87 -0.29 20.11 10.01
C VAL A 87 -0.60 19.42 11.33
N ASN A 88 0.41 19.06 12.12
CA ASN A 88 0.19 18.28 13.34
C ASN A 88 -0.34 19.14 14.49
N VAL A 89 0.16 20.38 14.66
CA VAL A 89 -0.22 21.25 15.78
C VAL A 89 -1.40 22.15 15.41
N ASP A 90 -1.20 23.03 14.41
CA ASP A 90 -2.25 23.98 13.99
C ASP A 90 -3.46 23.28 13.37
N GLY A 91 -3.24 22.20 12.58
CA GLY A 91 -4.33 21.39 12.04
C GLY A 91 -5.19 20.79 13.15
N THR A 92 -4.57 20.25 14.21
CA THR A 92 -5.28 19.74 15.40
C THR A 92 -6.04 20.85 16.11
N ARG A 93 -5.42 22.03 16.30
CA ARG A 93 -6.06 23.19 16.94
C ARG A 93 -7.32 23.63 16.17
N ARG A 94 -7.25 23.72 14.84
CA ARG A 94 -8.39 24.09 14.00
C ARG A 94 -9.50 23.05 14.04
N LEU A 95 -9.14 21.76 14.01
CA LEU A 95 -10.12 20.69 14.08
C LEU A 95 -10.84 20.65 15.44
N LEU A 96 -10.13 20.92 16.55
CA LEU A 96 -10.73 21.07 17.88
C LEU A 96 -11.73 22.23 17.91
N ALA A 97 -11.37 23.37 17.34
CA ALA A 97 -12.30 24.52 17.26
C ALA A 97 -13.55 24.17 16.44
N ALA A 98 -13.41 23.49 15.29
CA ALA A 98 -14.54 23.02 14.51
C ALA A 98 -15.40 21.98 15.27
N ALA A 99 -14.77 21.13 16.08
CA ALA A 99 -15.47 20.18 16.94
C ALA A 99 -16.30 20.88 18.03
N GLU A 100 -15.74 21.89 18.68
CA GLU A 100 -16.45 22.69 19.68
C GLU A 100 -17.64 23.46 19.08
N GLU A 101 -17.43 24.11 17.94
CA GLU A 101 -18.47 24.85 17.22
C GLU A 101 -19.63 23.93 16.83
N ALA A 102 -19.33 22.74 16.33
CA ALA A 102 -20.33 21.74 15.94
C ALA A 102 -20.96 20.98 17.12
N GLY A 103 -20.49 21.19 18.34
CA GLY A 103 -20.98 20.50 19.55
C GLY A 103 -20.64 19.00 19.58
N VAL A 104 -19.54 18.59 18.93
CA VAL A 104 -19.03 17.21 18.98
C VAL A 104 -18.71 16.85 20.42
N LYS A 105 -19.10 15.64 20.84
CA LYS A 105 -18.97 15.23 22.24
C LYS A 105 -17.70 14.42 22.50
N ARG A 106 -17.18 13.68 21.50
CA ARG A 106 -16.04 12.78 21.69
C ARG A 106 -14.96 13.02 20.64
N PHE A 107 -13.72 13.12 21.10
CA PHE A 107 -12.55 13.37 20.26
C PHE A 107 -11.47 12.28 20.51
N VAL A 108 -11.23 11.40 19.55
CA VAL A 108 -10.20 10.38 19.60
C VAL A 108 -9.01 10.82 18.76
N TYR A 109 -7.87 11.02 19.40
CA TYR A 109 -6.64 11.49 18.77
C TYR A 109 -5.60 10.39 18.65
N LEU A 110 -5.03 10.23 17.43
CA LEU A 110 -3.93 9.29 17.16
C LEU A 110 -2.58 10.01 17.32
N SER A 111 -1.91 9.72 18.42
CA SER A 111 -0.56 10.20 18.75
C SER A 111 0.51 9.17 18.36
N SER A 112 1.54 9.00 19.16
CA SER A 112 2.63 8.03 19.00
C SER A 112 3.21 7.65 20.35
N LEU A 113 3.71 6.43 20.53
CA LEU A 113 4.45 6.02 21.73
C LEU A 113 5.61 6.96 22.03
N GLY A 114 6.29 7.45 20.98
CA GLY A 114 7.40 8.40 21.14
C GLY A 114 6.99 9.81 21.59
N ALA A 115 5.70 10.18 21.56
CA ALA A 115 5.26 11.53 21.90
C ALA A 115 5.67 11.98 23.32
N GLU A 116 5.75 11.06 24.28
CA GLU A 116 6.09 11.41 25.67
C GLU A 116 7.55 11.88 25.84
N ARG A 117 8.49 11.24 25.13
CA ARG A 117 9.93 11.41 25.38
C ARG A 117 10.79 11.61 24.15
N GLY A 118 10.24 11.34 22.97
CA GLY A 118 10.96 11.50 21.73
C GLY A 118 11.44 12.95 21.56
N GLU A 119 12.65 13.10 21.07
CA GLU A 119 13.32 14.39 20.87
C GLU A 119 13.19 14.87 19.42
N SER A 120 12.75 14.01 18.52
CA SER A 120 12.50 14.38 17.13
C SER A 120 11.41 15.44 17.02
N ASP A 121 11.48 16.30 15.99
CA ASP A 121 10.48 17.33 15.73
C ASP A 121 9.08 16.75 15.57
N TYR A 122 9.00 15.56 14.97
CA TYR A 122 7.75 14.81 14.88
C TYR A 122 7.16 14.50 16.27
N HIS A 123 7.94 13.90 17.17
CA HIS A 123 7.43 13.54 18.49
C HIS A 123 7.11 14.77 19.33
N ARG A 124 7.88 15.86 19.18
CA ARG A 124 7.54 17.15 19.81
C ARG A 124 6.20 17.69 19.31
N SER A 125 5.97 17.67 18.00
CA SER A 125 4.70 18.12 17.42
C SER A 125 3.50 17.29 17.89
N LYS A 126 3.69 15.95 18.04
CA LYS A 126 2.64 15.07 18.58
C LYS A 126 2.34 15.40 20.03
N ARG A 127 3.36 15.64 20.86
CA ARG A 127 3.20 16.04 22.25
C ARG A 127 2.48 17.38 22.41
N GLU A 128 2.80 18.36 21.57
CA GLU A 128 2.12 19.65 21.53
C GLU A 128 0.64 19.51 21.14
N ALA A 129 0.35 18.69 20.16
CA ALA A 129 -1.01 18.38 19.76
C ALA A 129 -1.79 17.63 20.87
N GLU A 130 -1.16 16.70 21.59
CA GLU A 130 -1.77 16.07 22.78
C GLU A 130 -2.18 17.11 23.84
N ALA A 131 -1.32 18.10 24.09
CA ALA A 131 -1.64 19.16 25.05
C ALA A 131 -2.86 19.98 24.62
N LEU A 132 -3.04 20.22 23.29
CA LEU A 132 -4.25 20.85 22.77
C LEU A 132 -5.48 19.96 22.96
N VAL A 133 -5.38 18.68 22.64
CA VAL A 133 -6.50 17.72 22.79
C VAL A 133 -6.98 17.63 24.22
N GLN A 134 -6.07 17.71 25.21
CA GLN A 134 -6.40 17.68 26.64
C GLN A 134 -7.18 18.91 27.10
N THR A 135 -7.24 19.98 26.30
CA THR A 135 -8.08 21.17 26.59
C THR A 135 -9.48 21.07 25.99
N PHE A 136 -9.78 20.03 25.22
CA PHE A 136 -11.10 19.85 24.63
C PHE A 136 -12.19 19.74 25.70
N PRO A 137 -13.29 20.51 25.62
CA PRO A 137 -14.30 20.55 26.69
C PRO A 137 -15.19 19.32 26.73
N GLY A 138 -15.19 18.49 25.68
CA GLY A 138 -15.90 17.22 25.62
C GLY A 138 -15.02 16.05 26.09
N GLU A 139 -15.49 14.83 25.81
CA GLU A 139 -14.75 13.59 26.08
C GLU A 139 -13.57 13.45 25.11
N TRP A 140 -12.36 13.35 25.61
CA TRP A 140 -11.20 13.10 24.78
C TRP A 140 -10.48 11.82 25.16
N LEU A 141 -9.89 11.18 24.15
CA LEU A 141 -9.05 10.00 24.31
C LEU A 141 -7.85 10.11 23.38
N ILE A 142 -6.65 9.89 23.91
CA ILE A 142 -5.41 9.89 23.16
C ILE A 142 -4.89 8.46 23.05
N LEU A 143 -4.74 7.97 21.83
CA LEU A 143 -4.14 6.68 21.53
C LEU A 143 -2.70 6.90 21.07
N ARG A 144 -1.73 6.29 21.77
CA ARG A 144 -0.31 6.30 21.40
C ARG A 144 0.06 4.93 20.82
N PRO A 145 -0.11 4.71 19.52
CA PRO A 145 0.33 3.47 18.90
C PRO A 145 1.85 3.41 18.78
N GLY A 146 2.40 2.19 18.78
CA GLY A 146 3.75 1.89 18.29
C GLY A 146 3.86 2.09 16.77
N ASN A 147 4.91 1.54 16.16
CA ASN A 147 5.07 1.59 14.71
C ASN A 147 3.93 0.81 14.02
N VAL A 148 2.95 1.53 13.50
CA VAL A 148 1.84 0.90 12.77
C VAL A 148 2.33 0.46 11.41
N TYR A 149 2.14 -0.83 11.10
CA TYR A 149 2.49 -1.38 9.80
C TYR A 149 1.29 -1.99 9.08
N GLY A 150 1.36 -1.98 7.76
CA GLY A 150 0.32 -2.44 6.85
C GLY A 150 0.61 -1.97 5.43
N PRO A 151 -0.25 -2.27 4.45
CA PRO A 151 -0.01 -1.92 3.05
C PRO A 151 0.27 -0.43 2.84
N GLY A 152 1.46 -0.11 2.35
CA GLY A 152 1.89 1.25 2.06
C GLY A 152 2.46 2.03 3.26
N ASP A 153 2.77 1.37 4.39
CA ASP A 153 3.49 2.01 5.50
C ASP A 153 4.93 2.37 5.12
N GLU A 154 5.48 3.34 5.83
CA GLU A 154 6.81 3.87 5.53
C GLU A 154 7.96 3.15 6.27
N THR A 155 7.68 2.07 6.98
CA THR A 155 8.68 1.32 7.76
C THR A 155 8.80 -0.10 7.22
N VAL A 156 7.85 -0.97 7.52
CA VAL A 156 7.92 -2.41 7.19
C VAL A 156 7.65 -2.66 5.70
N SER A 157 6.63 -2.01 5.12
CA SER A 157 6.38 -2.08 3.68
C SER A 157 7.56 -1.54 2.87
N MET A 158 8.21 -0.47 3.36
CA MET A 158 9.40 0.07 2.70
C MET A 158 10.58 -0.91 2.75
N LEU A 159 10.81 -1.60 3.88
CA LEU A 159 11.84 -2.64 3.98
C LEU A 159 11.56 -3.78 2.98
N LEU A 160 10.33 -4.26 2.92
CA LEU A 160 9.91 -5.30 1.98
C LEU A 160 10.12 -4.87 0.51
N LYS A 161 9.78 -3.63 0.19
CA LYS A 161 10.02 -3.04 -1.14
C LYS A 161 11.52 -2.98 -1.45
N MET A 162 12.34 -2.51 -0.51
CA MET A 162 13.80 -2.46 -0.67
C MET A 162 14.38 -3.85 -0.90
N MET A 163 13.95 -4.86 -0.16
CA MET A 163 14.40 -6.24 -0.31
C MET A 163 14.12 -6.80 -1.70
N ARG A 164 12.97 -6.45 -2.28
CA ARG A 164 12.58 -6.91 -3.62
C ARG A 164 13.21 -6.10 -4.75
N THR A 165 13.65 -4.86 -4.50
CA THR A 165 14.14 -3.94 -5.55
C THR A 165 15.62 -3.71 -5.56
N LEU A 166 16.28 -3.73 -4.41
CA LEU A 166 17.69 -3.35 -4.29
C LEU A 166 18.60 -4.57 -4.16
N PRO A 167 19.81 -4.52 -4.72
CA PRO A 167 20.81 -5.58 -4.53
C PRO A 167 21.38 -5.60 -3.10
N ALA A 168 21.25 -4.48 -2.37
CA ALA A 168 21.63 -4.34 -0.98
C ALA A 168 20.68 -3.40 -0.23
N VAL A 169 20.27 -3.79 0.99
CA VAL A 169 19.41 -2.97 1.86
C VAL A 169 20.29 -2.22 2.87
N PRO A 170 20.23 -0.87 2.88
CA PRO A 170 20.96 -0.08 3.88
C PRO A 170 20.32 -0.26 5.26
N MET A 171 21.14 -0.53 6.26
CA MET A 171 20.74 -0.60 7.67
C MET A 171 21.53 0.43 8.49
N VAL A 172 20.81 1.31 9.18
CA VAL A 172 21.43 2.28 10.07
C VAL A 172 21.77 1.58 11.40
N ASP A 173 23.01 1.73 11.87
CA ASP A 173 23.51 1.15 13.12
C ASP A 173 23.12 -0.34 13.27
N ASN A 174 23.39 -1.14 12.23
CA ASN A 174 23.10 -2.57 12.14
C ASN A 174 21.62 -2.96 12.28
N GLY A 175 20.71 -1.97 12.29
CA GLY A 175 19.28 -2.22 12.44
C GLY A 175 18.89 -2.78 13.82
N GLU A 176 19.66 -2.48 14.87
CA GLU A 176 19.43 -2.99 16.23
C GLU A 176 18.41 -2.16 17.03
N GLN A 177 17.95 -1.04 16.47
CA GLN A 177 16.95 -0.20 17.13
C GLN A 177 15.67 -0.97 17.41
N ARG A 178 15.22 -0.94 18.67
CA ARG A 178 14.05 -1.69 19.13
C ARG A 178 12.77 -0.93 18.86
N PHE A 179 11.78 -1.63 18.33
CA PHE A 179 10.42 -1.12 18.16
C PHE A 179 9.38 -2.23 18.34
N GLN A 180 8.13 -1.85 18.56
CA GLN A 180 7.03 -2.79 18.82
C GLN A 180 5.93 -2.55 17.78
N PRO A 181 5.99 -3.27 16.63
CA PRO A 181 5.10 -3.04 15.51
C PRO A 181 3.67 -3.47 15.83
N LEU A 182 2.70 -2.65 15.39
CA LEU A 182 1.28 -2.87 15.56
C LEU A 182 0.60 -3.03 14.20
N TRP A 183 -0.12 -4.13 14.00
CA TRP A 183 -0.87 -4.35 12.76
C TRP A 183 -2.01 -3.34 12.61
N TYR A 184 -2.13 -2.74 11.43
CA TYR A 184 -3.08 -1.63 11.19
C TYR A 184 -4.55 -2.02 11.40
N VAL A 185 -4.93 -3.29 11.21
CA VAL A 185 -6.31 -3.78 11.42
C VAL A 185 -6.64 -3.83 12.91
N ASP A 186 -5.68 -4.26 13.75
CA ASP A 186 -5.85 -4.31 15.20
C ASP A 186 -6.02 -2.90 15.79
N LEU A 187 -5.23 -1.95 15.31
CA LEU A 187 -5.41 -0.54 15.67
C LEU A 187 -6.76 -0.01 15.20
N GLY A 188 -7.21 -0.39 13.99
CA GLY A 188 -8.53 -0.02 13.48
C GLY A 188 -9.66 -0.53 14.38
N ALA A 189 -9.56 -1.76 14.87
CA ALA A 189 -10.52 -2.32 15.82
C ALA A 189 -10.51 -1.56 17.16
N ALA A 190 -9.32 -1.20 17.68
CA ALA A 190 -9.20 -0.38 18.88
C ALA A 190 -9.81 1.02 18.71
N ILE A 191 -9.62 1.66 17.55
CA ILE A 191 -10.22 2.94 17.22
C ILE A 191 -11.76 2.86 17.22
N ALA A 192 -12.34 1.83 16.61
CA ALA A 192 -13.79 1.65 16.62
C ALA A 192 -14.32 1.48 18.04
N GLN A 193 -13.67 0.66 18.86
CA GLN A 193 -14.04 0.50 20.27
C GLN A 193 -13.81 1.80 21.07
N ALA A 194 -12.78 2.59 20.76
CA ALA A 194 -12.53 3.89 21.40
C ALA A 194 -13.65 4.91 21.15
N VAL A 195 -14.41 4.75 20.07
CA VAL A 195 -15.59 5.56 19.78
C VAL A 195 -16.83 5.06 20.54
N ASP A 196 -17.02 3.74 20.62
CA ASP A 196 -18.26 3.09 21.12
C ASP A 196 -18.27 2.81 22.63
N ARG A 197 -17.13 2.41 23.16
CA ARG A 197 -17.08 1.93 24.56
C ARG A 197 -17.11 3.11 25.54
N ASP A 198 -17.69 2.85 26.68
CA ASP A 198 -17.62 3.70 27.88
C ASP A 198 -16.21 3.61 28.50
N ILE A 199 -15.20 3.98 27.69
CA ILE A 199 -13.83 4.12 28.18
C ILE A 199 -13.76 5.46 28.90
N PRO A 200 -13.29 5.50 30.17
CA PRO A 200 -13.19 6.75 30.89
C PRO A 200 -12.46 7.81 30.08
N GLU A 201 -13.05 8.98 29.99
CA GLU A 201 -12.47 10.16 29.34
C GLU A 201 -11.17 10.63 30.01
N GLY A 202 -10.42 11.45 29.32
CA GLY A 202 -9.20 12.03 29.86
C GLY A 202 -8.05 11.03 29.97
N ARG A 203 -8.01 9.99 29.13
CA ARG A 203 -6.95 8.96 29.18
C ARG A 203 -6.02 9.03 27.99
N ILE A 204 -4.76 8.72 28.26
CA ILE A 204 -3.73 8.45 27.26
C ILE A 204 -3.45 6.95 27.31
N LEU A 205 -3.64 6.26 26.22
CA LEU A 205 -3.52 4.80 26.11
C LEU A 205 -2.39 4.43 25.15
N GLU A 206 -1.45 3.60 25.61
CA GLU A 206 -0.35 3.08 24.81
C GLU A 206 -0.76 1.74 24.17
N LEU A 207 -0.57 1.61 22.85
CA LEU A 207 -0.95 0.43 22.08
C LEU A 207 0.22 -0.06 21.24
N ALA A 208 0.50 -1.36 21.28
CA ALA A 208 1.53 -1.96 20.45
C ALA A 208 1.17 -3.42 20.12
N GLY A 209 1.89 -4.03 19.18
CA GLY A 209 1.81 -5.46 18.94
C GLY A 209 2.35 -6.29 20.10
N GLU A 210 2.35 -7.61 19.91
CA GLU A 210 2.71 -8.54 20.98
C GLU A 210 4.20 -8.50 21.33
N GLU A 211 5.07 -8.38 20.33
CA GLU A 211 6.51 -8.54 20.50
C GLU A 211 7.32 -7.28 20.17
N VAL A 212 8.42 -7.13 20.88
CA VAL A 212 9.46 -6.15 20.56
C VAL A 212 10.43 -6.78 19.58
N THR A 213 10.76 -6.07 18.52
CA THR A 213 11.65 -6.53 17.44
C THR A 213 12.65 -5.45 17.06
N THR A 214 13.52 -5.78 16.09
CA THR A 214 14.47 -4.85 15.48
C THR A 214 14.34 -4.88 13.95
N THR A 215 14.85 -3.85 13.28
CA THR A 215 14.88 -3.81 11.80
C THR A 215 15.61 -5.02 11.22
N ALA A 216 16.70 -5.46 11.86
CA ALA A 216 17.45 -6.64 11.42
C ALA A 216 16.60 -7.91 11.50
N GLN A 217 15.87 -8.12 12.60
CA GLN A 217 14.99 -9.29 12.79
C GLN A 217 13.79 -9.27 11.82
N VAL A 218 13.22 -8.10 11.55
CA VAL A 218 12.16 -7.97 10.53
C VAL A 218 12.68 -8.35 9.16
N LEU A 219 13.88 -7.90 8.79
CA LEU A 219 14.52 -8.29 7.52
C LEU A 219 14.81 -9.80 7.44
N ASP A 220 15.19 -10.43 8.54
CA ASP A 220 15.38 -11.91 8.58
C ASP A 220 14.08 -12.64 8.29
N ARG A 221 12.98 -12.23 8.93
CA ARG A 221 11.66 -12.83 8.70
C ARG A 221 11.15 -12.57 7.28
N LEU A 222 11.28 -11.34 6.80
CA LEU A 222 10.90 -11.01 5.43
C LEU A 222 11.73 -11.80 4.40
N ALA A 223 13.03 -12.03 4.66
CA ALA A 223 13.88 -12.86 3.79
C ALA A 223 13.38 -14.30 3.73
N ALA A 224 12.94 -14.85 4.86
CA ALA A 224 12.37 -16.20 4.93
C ALA A 224 11.01 -16.28 4.20
N ILE A 225 10.14 -15.27 4.36
CA ILE A 225 8.82 -15.24 3.71
C ILE A 225 8.94 -15.08 2.18
N THR A 226 9.79 -14.15 1.74
CA THR A 226 9.88 -13.77 0.32
C THR A 226 10.92 -14.58 -0.46
N GLU A 227 11.77 -15.35 0.24
CA GLU A 227 12.98 -16.00 -0.31
C GLU A 227 13.93 -15.03 -1.05
N CYS A 228 13.80 -13.72 -0.75
CA CYS A 228 14.69 -12.67 -1.22
C CYS A 228 15.72 -12.37 -0.13
N ASN A 229 16.99 -12.47 -0.46
CA ASN A 229 18.07 -12.24 0.52
C ASN A 229 19.13 -11.28 -0.05
N PRO A 230 18.80 -9.99 -0.23
CA PRO A 230 19.77 -8.99 -0.67
C PRO A 230 20.88 -8.80 0.37
N SER A 231 22.04 -8.36 -0.07
CA SER A 231 23.13 -8.00 0.84
C SER A 231 22.67 -6.90 1.79
N ARG A 232 23.21 -6.88 3.02
CA ARG A 232 22.96 -5.82 3.99
C ARG A 232 24.15 -4.87 4.02
N LEU A 233 23.87 -3.59 3.85
CA LEU A 233 24.88 -2.54 3.88
C LEU A 233 24.75 -1.77 5.20
N GLU A 234 25.73 -1.94 6.07
CA GLU A 234 25.80 -1.21 7.32
C GLU A 234 26.13 0.26 7.07
N VAL A 235 25.27 1.15 7.53
CA VAL A 235 25.44 2.59 7.41
C VAL A 235 25.50 3.18 8.83
N PRO A 236 26.67 3.66 9.28
CA PRO A 236 26.75 4.34 10.57
C PRO A 236 25.81 5.54 10.65
N ALA A 237 25.16 5.75 11.80
CA ALA A 237 24.16 6.83 11.97
C ALA A 237 24.71 8.21 11.59
N TRP A 238 26.01 8.49 11.89
CA TRP A 238 26.62 9.77 11.50
C TRP A 238 26.68 9.96 9.98
N LEU A 239 26.97 8.89 9.22
CA LEU A 239 27.02 8.94 7.76
C LEU A 239 25.60 9.07 7.17
N ALA A 240 24.62 8.38 7.76
CA ALA A 240 23.22 8.52 7.40
C ALA A 240 22.73 9.96 7.63
N ARG A 241 23.12 10.61 8.74
CA ARG A 241 22.82 12.03 9.00
C ARG A 241 23.42 12.96 7.97
N VAL A 242 24.72 12.81 7.67
CA VAL A 242 25.38 13.62 6.63
C VAL A 242 24.70 13.45 5.28
N GLY A 243 24.29 12.23 4.94
CA GLY A 243 23.52 11.95 3.73
C GLY A 243 22.15 12.64 3.72
N ALA A 244 21.43 12.61 4.86
CA ALA A 244 20.15 13.27 5.03
C ALA A 244 20.26 14.80 4.89
N ASP A 245 21.22 15.42 5.58
CA ASP A 245 21.48 16.86 5.52
C ASP A 245 21.86 17.32 4.10
N ALA A 246 22.72 16.56 3.42
CA ALA A 246 23.08 16.83 2.02
C ALA A 246 21.83 16.78 1.13
N MET A 247 20.95 15.80 1.34
CA MET A 247 19.71 15.65 0.58
C MET A 247 18.71 16.78 0.80
N GLU A 248 18.58 17.28 2.02
CA GLU A 248 17.76 18.45 2.32
C GLU A 248 18.27 19.70 1.61
N SER A 249 19.58 19.83 1.50
CA SER A 249 20.24 20.95 0.80
C SER A 249 19.95 20.97 -0.71
N PHE A 250 19.65 19.83 -1.35
CA PHE A 250 19.25 19.75 -2.75
C PHE A 250 17.80 20.19 -3.01
N GLY A 251 17.00 20.40 -1.99
CA GLY A 251 15.61 20.87 -2.07
C GLY A 251 14.67 19.97 -2.87
N ALA A 252 13.48 20.48 -3.19
CA ALA A 252 12.43 19.71 -3.91
C ALA A 252 12.87 19.22 -5.31
N ALA A 253 13.76 19.94 -5.98
CA ALA A 253 14.25 19.53 -7.30
C ALA A 253 15.16 18.31 -7.22
N GLY A 254 16.03 18.23 -6.21
CA GLY A 254 16.89 17.07 -5.97
C GLY A 254 16.07 15.84 -5.56
N LYS A 255 15.10 16.00 -4.66
CA LYS A 255 14.16 14.93 -4.26
C LYS A 255 13.41 14.36 -5.48
N ARG A 256 12.88 15.22 -6.38
CA ARG A 256 12.23 14.80 -7.62
C ARG A 256 13.17 14.07 -8.58
N LEU A 257 14.43 14.51 -8.67
CA LEU A 257 15.41 13.86 -9.54
C LEU A 257 15.73 12.44 -9.05
N LEU A 258 15.90 12.25 -7.74
CA LEU A 258 16.18 10.94 -7.14
C LEU A 258 14.97 10.01 -7.18
N GLN A 259 13.75 10.51 -6.93
CA GLN A 259 12.53 9.75 -7.14
C GLN A 259 12.40 9.30 -8.60
N ARG A 260 12.71 10.18 -9.57
CA ARG A 260 12.76 9.81 -10.99
C ARG A 260 13.88 8.80 -11.29
N ALA A 261 14.95 8.82 -10.52
CA ALA A 261 16.02 7.84 -10.61
C ALA A 261 15.64 6.49 -9.95
N GLY A 262 14.45 6.38 -9.33
CA GLY A 262 14.02 5.16 -8.65
C GLY A 262 14.85 4.85 -7.39
N VAL A 263 15.61 5.83 -6.92
CA VAL A 263 16.23 5.78 -5.60
C VAL A 263 15.08 5.95 -4.60
N ALA A 264 14.93 5.00 -3.68
CA ALA A 264 13.95 5.11 -2.59
C ALA A 264 14.09 6.50 -1.96
N ALA A 265 12.96 7.11 -1.60
CA ALA A 265 12.97 8.46 -1.04
C ALA A 265 14.05 8.52 0.06
N PRO A 266 15.02 9.41 -0.03
CA PRO A 266 16.11 9.45 0.94
C PRO A 266 15.51 9.67 2.31
N ILE A 267 16.00 8.92 3.28
CA ILE A 267 15.68 9.14 4.68
C ILE A 267 16.15 10.56 5.01
N ASN A 268 15.23 11.45 5.34
CA ASN A 268 15.59 12.79 5.78
C ASN A 268 15.97 12.78 7.27
N THR A 269 16.47 13.91 7.77
CA THR A 269 16.96 14.05 9.14
C THR A 269 15.86 13.74 10.16
N ALA A 270 14.61 14.16 9.90
CA ALA A 270 13.46 13.91 10.78
C ALA A 270 13.12 12.40 10.85
N LYS A 271 13.02 11.72 9.71
CA LYS A 271 12.79 10.27 9.66
C LYS A 271 13.93 9.47 10.28
N LEU A 272 15.16 9.88 10.03
CA LEU A 272 16.32 9.26 10.66
C LEU A 272 16.28 9.42 12.20
N GLY A 273 15.90 10.61 12.70
CA GLY A 273 15.70 10.84 14.13
C GLY A 273 14.69 9.86 14.72
N MET A 274 13.53 9.73 14.08
CA MET A 274 12.48 8.78 14.50
C MET A 274 12.95 7.32 14.48
N LEU A 275 13.72 6.91 13.45
CA LEU A 275 14.25 5.54 13.33
C LEU A 275 15.31 5.20 14.39
N LEU A 276 15.98 6.20 14.94
CA LEU A 276 16.99 6.03 15.97
C LEU A 276 16.38 6.06 17.39
N GLU A 277 15.13 6.46 17.55
CA GLU A 277 14.44 6.48 18.85
C GLU A 277 13.74 5.13 19.13
N GLU A 278 13.88 4.62 20.35
CA GLU A 278 13.14 3.44 20.80
C GLU A 278 11.64 3.70 20.78
N ASN A 279 10.88 2.79 20.19
CA ASN A 279 9.42 2.91 20.09
C ASN A 279 8.75 1.64 20.61
N VAL A 280 8.80 1.48 21.93
CA VAL A 280 8.28 0.32 22.67
C VAL A 280 7.48 0.75 23.89
N ILE A 281 6.50 -0.05 24.30
CA ILE A 281 5.85 0.09 25.59
C ILE A 281 6.88 -0.29 26.65
N ARG A 282 7.01 0.54 27.70
CA ARG A 282 8.01 0.35 28.74
C ARG A 282 7.63 -0.73 29.72
N ASP A 283 8.64 -1.28 30.36
CA ASP A 283 8.48 -2.21 31.47
C ASP A 283 7.59 -1.58 32.56
N GLY A 284 6.58 -2.32 32.99
CA GLY A 284 5.61 -1.90 33.99
C GLY A 284 4.47 -1.02 33.48
N ARG A 285 4.42 -0.68 32.20
CA ARG A 285 3.23 -0.09 31.55
C ARG A 285 2.39 -1.15 30.86
N GLU A 286 1.08 -0.91 30.82
CA GLU A 286 0.13 -1.82 30.21
C GLU A 286 0.00 -1.55 28.71
N ASN A 287 -0.07 -2.62 27.93
CA ASN A 287 -0.51 -2.53 26.54
C ASN A 287 -2.04 -2.43 26.51
N ALA A 288 -2.55 -1.24 26.31
CA ALA A 288 -3.99 -0.99 26.31
C ALA A 288 -4.74 -1.73 25.18
N LEU A 289 -4.06 -2.15 24.13
CA LEU A 289 -4.68 -3.00 23.10
C LEU A 289 -5.26 -4.28 23.73
N VAL A 290 -4.52 -4.88 24.65
CA VAL A 290 -4.91 -6.13 25.35
C VAL A 290 -5.75 -5.84 26.58
N THR A 291 -5.32 -4.88 27.42
CA THR A 291 -5.92 -4.70 28.77
C THR A 291 -7.18 -3.85 28.77
N VAL A 292 -7.34 -2.93 27.81
CA VAL A 292 -8.50 -2.03 27.71
C VAL A 292 -9.41 -2.44 26.57
N PHE A 293 -8.84 -2.71 25.40
CA PHE A 293 -9.62 -3.05 24.21
C PHE A 293 -9.90 -4.55 24.06
N GLU A 294 -9.22 -5.40 24.83
CA GLU A 294 -9.37 -6.88 24.80
C GLU A 294 -9.13 -7.46 23.39
N ILE A 295 -8.23 -6.84 22.64
CA ILE A 295 -7.83 -7.29 21.31
C ILE A 295 -6.56 -8.12 21.45
N SER A 296 -6.60 -9.37 20.94
CA SER A 296 -5.40 -10.18 20.75
C SER A 296 -4.63 -9.63 19.55
N PRO A 297 -3.39 -9.15 19.73
CA PRO A 297 -2.61 -8.61 18.63
C PRO A 297 -2.33 -9.67 17.56
N THR A 298 -2.42 -9.29 16.31
CA THR A 298 -1.90 -10.11 15.20
C THR A 298 -0.40 -10.34 15.40
N SER A 299 0.05 -11.60 15.32
CA SER A 299 1.48 -11.91 15.46
C SER A 299 2.28 -11.18 14.37
N LEU A 300 3.53 -10.80 14.67
CA LEU A 300 4.36 -10.14 13.67
C LEU A 300 4.60 -11.05 12.45
N GLN A 301 4.73 -12.36 12.66
CA GLN A 301 4.90 -13.32 11.56
C GLN A 301 3.70 -13.31 10.62
N ASP A 302 2.47 -13.45 11.15
CA ASP A 302 1.24 -13.45 10.36
C ASP A 302 1.04 -12.11 9.63
N GLY A 303 1.30 -11.00 10.32
CA GLY A 303 1.22 -9.67 9.73
C GLY A 303 2.21 -9.45 8.58
N LEU A 304 3.43 -9.96 8.70
CA LEU A 304 4.44 -9.90 7.63
C LEU A 304 4.08 -10.78 6.44
N GLU A 305 3.55 -11.99 6.67
CA GLU A 305 3.05 -12.88 5.62
C GLU A 305 1.90 -12.24 4.85
N MET A 306 0.91 -11.69 5.56
CA MET A 306 -0.19 -10.95 4.92
C MET A 306 0.32 -9.74 4.14
N LEU A 307 1.27 -8.98 4.71
CA LEU A 307 1.83 -7.79 4.06
C LEU A 307 2.56 -8.12 2.76
N ALA A 308 3.24 -9.28 2.70
CA ALA A 308 3.97 -9.71 1.52
C ALA A 308 3.07 -9.81 0.26
N ASP A 309 1.77 -10.11 0.44
CA ASP A 309 0.79 -10.20 -0.64
C ASP A 309 -0.02 -8.91 -0.86
N MET A 310 0.18 -7.91 0.00
CA MET A 310 -0.63 -6.67 0.01
C MET A 310 0.09 -5.42 -0.49
N LEU A 311 1.29 -5.53 -1.05
CA LEU A 311 1.98 -4.36 -1.57
C LEU A 311 1.14 -3.64 -2.64
N PRO A 312 1.27 -2.30 -2.74
CA PRO A 312 0.55 -1.50 -3.72
C PRO A 312 0.92 -1.84 -5.17
N GLU A 313 0.03 -1.50 -6.07
CA GLU A 313 0.25 -1.57 -7.51
C GLU A 313 1.28 -0.52 -7.96
N GLN A 314 2.10 -0.91 -8.94
CA GLN A 314 3.09 -0.04 -9.58
C GLN A 314 2.63 0.27 -11.01
N LEU A 315 2.01 1.44 -11.17
CA LEU A 315 1.32 1.82 -12.40
C LEU A 315 2.27 2.44 -13.45
N PRO A 316 1.88 2.48 -14.74
CA PRO A 316 2.59 3.28 -15.73
C PRO A 316 2.72 4.73 -15.26
N GLY A 317 3.94 5.28 -15.32
CA GLY A 317 4.29 6.59 -14.78
C GLY A 317 4.95 6.56 -13.40
N ASP A 318 4.91 5.45 -12.66
CA ASP A 318 5.63 5.30 -11.38
C ASP A 318 7.11 4.92 -11.56
N GLY A 319 7.49 4.53 -12.76
CA GLY A 319 8.87 4.11 -13.08
C GLY A 319 9.72 5.19 -13.75
N VAL A 320 10.78 4.75 -14.40
CA VAL A 320 11.81 5.60 -15.02
C VAL A 320 11.79 5.44 -16.53
N GLY A 321 11.92 6.58 -17.24
CA GLY A 321 11.99 6.60 -18.70
C GLY A 321 10.61 6.64 -19.36
N VAL A 322 10.53 6.14 -20.60
CA VAL A 322 9.31 6.23 -21.43
C VAL A 322 8.52 4.93 -21.32
N VAL A 323 7.21 5.03 -21.13
CA VAL A 323 6.31 3.88 -21.19
C VAL A 323 6.25 3.35 -22.63
N LYS A 324 6.55 2.06 -22.80
CA LYS A 324 6.43 1.37 -24.08
C LYS A 324 5.14 0.54 -24.09
N PHE A 325 4.32 0.73 -25.12
CA PHE A 325 3.25 -0.21 -25.45
C PHE A 325 3.78 -1.22 -26.46
N THR A 326 3.55 -2.51 -26.17
CA THR A 326 3.88 -3.59 -27.11
C THR A 326 2.73 -4.57 -27.17
N SER A 327 2.30 -4.92 -28.38
CA SER A 327 1.28 -5.93 -28.65
C SER A 327 1.90 -7.11 -29.38
N TYR A 328 1.56 -8.32 -28.94
CA TYR A 328 1.85 -9.58 -29.62
C TYR A 328 0.52 -10.25 -29.95
N GLU A 329 0.24 -10.51 -31.22
CA GLU A 329 -1.03 -11.07 -31.62
C GLU A 329 -0.89 -12.23 -32.61
N ALA A 330 -1.83 -13.16 -32.55
CA ALA A 330 -2.05 -14.17 -33.58
C ALA A 330 -3.55 -14.30 -33.85
N THR A 331 -3.89 -14.53 -35.14
CA THR A 331 -5.23 -14.98 -35.54
C THR A 331 -5.18 -16.48 -35.67
N ILE A 332 -6.01 -17.17 -34.90
CA ILE A 332 -6.03 -18.63 -34.76
C ILE A 332 -7.21 -19.15 -35.57
N SER A 333 -6.94 -19.88 -36.65
CA SER A 333 -7.94 -20.59 -37.43
C SER A 333 -8.15 -22.01 -36.88
N GLY A 334 -9.38 -22.49 -36.90
CA GLY A 334 -9.70 -23.84 -36.44
C GLY A 334 -9.58 -24.06 -34.94
N SER A 335 -9.62 -22.99 -34.12
CA SER A 335 -9.65 -23.11 -32.68
C SER A 335 -10.83 -23.95 -32.21
N ALA A 336 -10.61 -24.89 -31.31
CA ALA A 336 -11.66 -25.71 -30.70
C ALA A 336 -12.52 -24.91 -29.67
N ARG A 337 -12.08 -23.70 -29.28
CA ARG A 337 -12.74 -22.82 -28.31
C ARG A 337 -13.00 -21.47 -28.93
N GLY A 338 -14.15 -20.86 -28.60
CA GLY A 338 -14.41 -19.44 -28.85
C GLY A 338 -13.51 -18.53 -28.04
N ALA A 339 -13.50 -17.23 -28.33
CA ALA A 339 -12.62 -16.26 -27.69
C ALA A 339 -12.77 -16.25 -26.17
N ALA A 340 -14.00 -16.22 -25.66
CA ALA A 340 -14.27 -16.20 -24.23
C ALA A 340 -13.80 -17.48 -23.51
N GLU A 341 -14.07 -18.65 -24.09
CA GLU A 341 -13.65 -19.94 -23.54
C GLU A 341 -12.12 -20.10 -23.58
N LEU A 342 -11.47 -19.60 -24.65
CA LEU A 342 -10.03 -19.66 -24.77
C LEU A 342 -9.36 -18.79 -23.71
N LEU A 343 -9.85 -17.57 -23.49
CA LEU A 343 -9.29 -16.69 -22.46
C LEU A 343 -9.52 -17.24 -21.06
N ASP A 344 -10.70 -17.82 -20.80
CA ASP A 344 -11.01 -18.46 -19.53
C ASP A 344 -10.07 -19.63 -19.25
N TYR A 345 -9.87 -20.49 -20.25
CA TYR A 345 -8.90 -21.60 -20.17
C TYR A 345 -7.47 -21.12 -19.89
N VAL A 346 -7.03 -20.04 -20.55
CA VAL A 346 -5.71 -19.44 -20.34
C VAL A 346 -5.55 -18.93 -18.91
N CYS A 347 -6.58 -18.28 -18.35
CA CYS A 347 -6.55 -17.77 -16.98
C CYS A 347 -6.56 -18.91 -15.95
N GLU A 348 -7.28 -19.99 -16.19
CA GLU A 348 -7.30 -21.17 -15.31
C GLU A 348 -5.99 -21.95 -15.33
N ASN A 349 -5.28 -21.93 -16.46
CA ASN A 349 -4.02 -22.66 -16.67
C ASN A 349 -2.84 -21.70 -16.90
N ILE A 350 -2.84 -20.55 -16.20
CA ILE A 350 -1.86 -19.48 -16.41
C ILE A 350 -0.42 -19.95 -16.22
N THR A 351 -0.21 -20.89 -15.30
CA THR A 351 1.10 -21.48 -15.00
C THR A 351 1.68 -22.29 -16.16
N GLU A 352 0.82 -22.93 -16.96
CA GLU A 352 1.24 -23.71 -18.13
C GLU A 352 1.52 -22.81 -19.34
N VAL A 353 0.79 -21.70 -19.43
CA VAL A 353 0.86 -20.77 -20.56
C VAL A 353 2.09 -19.87 -20.47
N MET A 354 2.42 -19.38 -19.27
CA MET A 354 3.55 -18.48 -19.07
C MET A 354 4.88 -19.24 -19.17
N PRO A 355 5.89 -18.72 -19.91
CA PRO A 355 7.23 -19.31 -20.01
C PRO A 355 8.13 -18.92 -18.82
N ILE A 356 7.55 -18.51 -17.71
CA ILE A 356 8.20 -18.06 -16.50
C ILE A 356 7.81 -19.05 -15.41
N ASP A 357 8.75 -19.50 -14.61
CA ASP A 357 8.47 -20.37 -13.49
C ASP A 357 7.62 -19.60 -12.47
N PHE A 358 6.43 -20.09 -12.19
CA PHE A 358 5.64 -19.60 -11.08
C PHE A 358 6.30 -20.12 -9.81
N ALA A 359 6.78 -19.23 -8.97
CA ALA A 359 7.25 -19.61 -7.66
C ALA A 359 6.06 -20.15 -6.89
N ALA A 360 6.08 -21.44 -6.61
CA ALA A 360 5.14 -22.05 -5.69
C ALA A 360 5.47 -21.54 -4.27
N GLU A 361 5.03 -20.33 -3.94
CA GLU A 361 4.83 -20.01 -2.54
C GLU A 361 3.72 -20.93 -2.02
N PRO A 362 3.77 -21.39 -0.76
CA PRO A 362 2.77 -22.32 -0.23
C PRO A 362 1.32 -21.87 -0.40
N HIS A 363 1.12 -20.61 -0.69
CA HIS A 363 -0.19 -19.94 -0.83
C HIS A 363 -0.42 -19.27 -2.19
N SER A 364 0.50 -19.39 -3.15
CA SER A 364 0.32 -18.76 -4.46
C SER A 364 -0.79 -19.46 -5.24
N PRO A 365 -1.81 -18.72 -5.73
CA PRO A 365 -2.88 -19.32 -6.50
C PRO A 365 -2.36 -19.86 -7.83
N THR A 366 -2.83 -21.02 -8.23
CA THR A 366 -2.54 -21.64 -9.55
C THR A 366 -3.44 -21.11 -10.66
N ARG A 367 -4.45 -20.32 -10.31
CA ARG A 367 -5.44 -19.72 -11.20
C ARG A 367 -5.36 -18.21 -11.12
N ALA A 368 -5.64 -17.54 -12.22
CA ALA A 368 -5.75 -16.10 -12.24
C ALA A 368 -7.19 -15.66 -11.94
N GLU A 369 -7.47 -15.34 -10.67
CA GLU A 369 -8.76 -14.78 -10.24
C GLU A 369 -8.65 -13.27 -9.98
N GLU A 370 -9.77 -12.53 -10.18
CA GLU A 370 -9.77 -11.07 -10.02
C GLU A 370 -9.50 -10.69 -8.56
N GLY A 371 -8.48 -9.86 -8.36
CA GLY A 371 -8.02 -9.39 -7.05
C GLY A 371 -6.87 -10.20 -6.47
N GLU A 372 -6.53 -11.35 -7.03
CA GLU A 372 -5.44 -12.18 -6.55
C GLU A 372 -4.07 -11.73 -7.06
N THR A 373 -3.06 -11.96 -6.22
CA THR A 373 -1.65 -11.68 -6.52
C THR A 373 -0.95 -12.97 -6.93
N LEU A 374 -0.34 -12.96 -8.09
CA LEU A 374 0.48 -14.05 -8.61
C LEU A 374 1.96 -13.74 -8.40
N THR A 375 2.71 -14.69 -7.83
CA THR A 375 4.15 -14.58 -7.65
C THR A 375 4.88 -15.32 -8.76
N LEU A 376 5.81 -14.64 -9.41
CA LEU A 376 6.59 -15.10 -10.54
C LEU A 376 8.07 -15.15 -10.16
N GLU A 377 8.81 -16.18 -10.58
CA GLU A 377 10.25 -16.23 -10.41
C GLU A 377 10.96 -15.73 -11.66
N LEU A 378 11.65 -14.59 -11.56
CA LEU A 378 12.48 -14.06 -12.62
C LEU A 378 13.95 -14.43 -12.41
N LYS A 379 14.56 -15.14 -13.36
CA LYS A 379 15.97 -15.51 -13.31
C LYS A 379 16.86 -14.28 -13.12
N GLY A 380 17.66 -14.31 -12.05
CA GLY A 380 18.56 -13.20 -11.69
C GLY A 380 17.90 -12.02 -10.96
N ARG A 381 16.60 -12.09 -10.68
CA ARG A 381 15.86 -11.04 -9.97
C ARG A 381 15.12 -11.56 -8.74
N GLY A 382 14.86 -12.85 -8.66
CA GLY A 382 14.06 -13.46 -7.61
C GLY A 382 12.56 -13.36 -7.86
N LYS A 383 11.78 -13.41 -6.78
CA LYS A 383 10.32 -13.43 -6.82
C LYS A 383 9.74 -12.02 -7.03
N VAL A 384 8.87 -11.88 -8.01
CA VAL A 384 8.16 -10.64 -8.34
C VAL A 384 6.66 -10.91 -8.40
N GLN A 385 5.86 -9.89 -8.22
CA GLN A 385 4.41 -10.05 -8.13
C GLN A 385 3.66 -9.23 -9.18
N VAL A 386 2.55 -9.79 -9.64
CA VAL A 386 1.53 -9.13 -10.46
C VAL A 386 0.16 -9.42 -9.89
N ARG A 387 -0.80 -8.50 -10.04
CA ARG A 387 -2.17 -8.69 -9.56
C ARG A 387 -3.16 -8.60 -10.70
N LEU A 388 -4.15 -9.49 -10.72
CA LEU A 388 -5.24 -9.45 -11.69
C LEU A 388 -6.30 -8.43 -11.24
N GLU A 389 -6.31 -7.27 -11.86
CA GLU A 389 -7.22 -6.16 -11.52
C GLU A 389 -8.57 -6.22 -12.24
N GLU A 390 -8.63 -6.93 -13.36
CA GLU A 390 -9.87 -7.06 -14.13
C GLU A 390 -9.90 -8.38 -14.89
N ARG A 391 -11.01 -9.12 -14.79
CA ARG A 391 -11.30 -10.30 -15.61
C ARG A 391 -12.68 -10.15 -16.22
N THR A 392 -12.73 -10.13 -17.55
CA THR A 392 -13.97 -10.17 -18.36
C THR A 392 -13.90 -11.35 -19.31
N PRO A 393 -14.99 -11.74 -20.00
CA PRO A 393 -14.95 -12.84 -20.97
C PRO A 393 -13.93 -12.67 -22.11
N HIS A 394 -13.51 -11.42 -22.38
CA HIS A 394 -12.62 -11.12 -23.50
C HIS A 394 -11.32 -10.44 -23.10
N ARG A 395 -11.10 -10.19 -21.80
CA ARG A 395 -9.93 -9.44 -21.33
C ARG A 395 -9.57 -9.80 -19.88
N ALA A 396 -8.28 -10.03 -19.63
CA ALA A 396 -7.70 -10.13 -18.30
C ALA A 396 -6.55 -9.12 -18.17
N THR A 397 -6.60 -8.24 -17.17
CA THR A 397 -5.63 -7.14 -16.97
C THR A 397 -4.86 -7.35 -15.70
N PHE A 398 -3.57 -7.56 -15.81
CA PHE A 398 -2.62 -7.71 -14.71
C PHE A 398 -1.82 -6.42 -14.55
N VAL A 399 -1.58 -6.04 -13.32
CA VAL A 399 -0.79 -4.86 -12.95
C VAL A 399 0.40 -5.31 -12.11
N THR A 400 1.55 -4.71 -12.33
CA THR A 400 2.76 -4.99 -11.55
C THR A 400 2.62 -4.44 -10.14
N ILE A 401 3.17 -5.16 -9.17
CA ILE A 401 3.18 -4.81 -7.74
C ILE A 401 4.54 -4.20 -7.39
N GLU A 402 4.61 -3.35 -6.38
CA GLU A 402 5.85 -2.79 -5.88
C GLU A 402 6.91 -3.89 -5.63
N GLY A 403 8.12 -3.66 -6.13
CA GLY A 403 9.18 -4.67 -6.15
C GLY A 403 9.34 -5.38 -7.50
N HIS A 404 8.37 -5.27 -8.42
CA HIS A 404 8.51 -5.75 -9.79
C HIS A 404 9.48 -4.85 -10.58
N PRO A 405 10.39 -5.38 -11.44
CA PRO A 405 11.34 -4.57 -12.21
C PRO A 405 10.71 -3.66 -13.26
N LEU A 406 9.41 -3.82 -13.50
CA LEU A 406 8.63 -2.99 -14.41
C LEU A 406 7.48 -2.32 -13.67
N ALA A 407 7.22 -1.05 -13.98
CA ALA A 407 6.00 -0.33 -13.62
C ALA A 407 5.04 -0.35 -14.80
N GLY A 408 3.88 -1.02 -14.65
CA GLY A 408 2.94 -1.09 -15.74
C GLY A 408 1.92 -2.23 -15.68
N LEU A 409 1.43 -2.60 -16.84
CA LEU A 409 0.42 -3.64 -17.00
C LEU A 409 0.77 -4.68 -18.08
N MET A 410 0.16 -5.83 -17.95
CA MET A 410 0.00 -6.84 -19.00
C MET A 410 -1.48 -7.16 -19.16
N GLN A 411 -1.92 -7.29 -20.40
CA GLN A 411 -3.31 -7.57 -20.71
C GLN A 411 -3.39 -8.73 -21.72
N LEU A 412 -4.16 -9.74 -21.38
CA LEU A 412 -4.55 -10.82 -22.28
C LEU A 412 -5.91 -10.47 -22.88
N GLN A 413 -6.06 -10.59 -24.18
CA GLN A 413 -7.30 -10.33 -24.89
C GLN A 413 -7.58 -11.44 -25.90
N ALA A 414 -8.85 -11.83 -26.00
CA ALA A 414 -9.33 -12.73 -27.03
C ALA A 414 -10.62 -12.18 -27.64
N GLU A 415 -10.73 -12.19 -28.96
CA GLU A 415 -11.92 -11.76 -29.69
C GLU A 415 -12.21 -12.71 -30.86
N ASP A 416 -13.50 -13.01 -31.08
CA ASP A 416 -13.93 -13.77 -32.26
C ASP A 416 -13.88 -12.85 -33.49
N VAL A 417 -13.22 -13.32 -34.54
CA VAL A 417 -13.07 -12.62 -35.81
C VAL A 417 -13.48 -13.56 -36.95
N SER A 418 -13.72 -13.01 -38.14
CA SER A 418 -14.17 -13.82 -39.31
C SER A 418 -13.22 -14.97 -39.66
N ALA A 419 -11.93 -14.85 -39.32
CA ALA A 419 -10.91 -15.87 -39.61
C ALA A 419 -10.64 -16.83 -38.41
N GLY A 420 -11.44 -16.78 -37.35
CA GLY A 420 -11.28 -17.58 -36.13
C GLY A 420 -11.20 -16.75 -34.88
N VAL A 421 -10.24 -17.03 -33.98
CA VAL A 421 -10.03 -16.29 -32.74
C VAL A 421 -8.75 -15.45 -32.83
N ARG A 422 -8.83 -14.16 -32.53
CA ARG A 422 -7.66 -13.30 -32.37
C ARG A 422 -7.27 -13.25 -30.92
N PHE A 423 -6.06 -13.70 -30.60
CA PHE A 423 -5.48 -13.62 -29.26
C PHE A 423 -4.34 -12.62 -29.24
N ARG A 424 -4.33 -11.76 -28.19
CA ARG A 424 -3.33 -10.71 -27.99
C ARG A 424 -2.76 -10.72 -26.58
N VAL A 425 -1.47 -10.43 -26.49
CA VAL A 425 -0.79 -10.02 -25.26
C VAL A 425 -0.35 -8.58 -25.44
N ASN A 426 -0.96 -7.67 -24.71
CA ASN A 426 -0.59 -6.26 -24.70
C ASN A 426 0.18 -5.94 -23.42
N THR A 427 1.27 -5.20 -23.53
CA THR A 427 2.03 -4.70 -22.38
C THR A 427 2.18 -3.19 -22.51
N ALA A 428 2.00 -2.46 -21.39
CA ALA A 428 2.32 -1.05 -21.32
C ALA A 428 3.13 -0.83 -20.03
N ALA A 429 4.44 -0.71 -20.16
CA ALA A 429 5.33 -0.71 -19.03
C ALA A 429 6.62 0.10 -19.28
N GLN A 430 7.25 0.48 -18.19
CA GLN A 430 8.57 1.11 -18.13
C GLN A 430 9.40 0.49 -16.99
N PRO A 431 10.73 0.64 -16.97
CA PRO A 431 11.56 0.20 -15.85
C PRO A 431 11.11 0.83 -14.53
N ALA A 432 11.07 0.04 -13.46
CA ALA A 432 10.62 0.51 -12.15
C ALA A 432 11.59 1.54 -11.53
N ASN A 433 12.89 1.34 -11.76
CA ASN A 433 13.95 2.20 -11.23
C ASN A 433 15.15 2.23 -12.19
N VAL A 434 16.19 3.02 -11.86
CA VAL A 434 17.39 3.17 -12.70
C VAL A 434 18.17 1.85 -12.82
N PHE A 435 18.21 1.03 -11.78
CA PHE A 435 18.90 -0.27 -11.84
C PHE A 435 18.22 -1.19 -12.85
N ASP A 436 16.89 -1.25 -12.81
CA ASP A 436 16.09 -2.00 -13.75
C ASP A 436 16.17 -1.42 -15.16
N TRP A 437 16.27 -0.09 -15.29
CA TRP A 437 16.48 0.58 -16.58
C TRP A 437 17.79 0.17 -17.24
N VAL A 438 18.89 0.07 -16.48
CA VAL A 438 20.17 -0.43 -16.99
C VAL A 438 20.08 -1.90 -17.38
N ALA A 439 19.52 -2.73 -16.50
CA ALA A 439 19.37 -4.17 -16.73
C ALA A 439 18.51 -4.48 -17.98
N LEU A 440 17.41 -3.77 -18.17
CA LEU A 440 16.52 -3.95 -19.32
C LEU A 440 17.15 -3.54 -20.65
N ARG A 441 18.04 -2.54 -20.66
CA ARG A 441 18.75 -2.12 -21.88
C ARG A 441 19.78 -3.12 -22.36
N THR A 442 20.34 -3.93 -21.46
CA THR A 442 21.42 -4.87 -21.81
C THR A 442 20.88 -6.19 -22.35
N VAL A 443 19.85 -6.78 -21.73
CA VAL A 443 19.34 -8.10 -22.10
C VAL A 443 17.80 -8.16 -22.11
N GLY A 444 17.14 -7.28 -21.37
CA GLY A 444 15.72 -7.42 -21.02
C GLY A 444 14.73 -7.31 -22.17
N GLU A 445 14.94 -6.43 -23.16
CA GLU A 445 13.99 -6.27 -24.28
C GLU A 445 13.90 -7.53 -25.16
N THR A 446 15.03 -8.21 -25.35
CA THR A 446 15.08 -9.44 -26.14
C THR A 446 14.39 -10.58 -25.39
N MET A 447 14.65 -10.74 -24.10
CA MET A 447 14.00 -11.78 -23.27
C MET A 447 12.48 -11.57 -23.20
N GLN A 448 12.01 -10.35 -22.97
CA GLN A 448 10.57 -10.06 -22.97
C GLN A 448 9.89 -10.40 -24.30
N SER A 449 10.54 -10.05 -25.41
CA SER A 449 10.00 -10.36 -26.75
C SER A 449 9.89 -11.87 -27.00
N VAL A 450 10.88 -12.64 -26.56
CA VAL A 450 10.85 -14.10 -26.66
C VAL A 450 9.75 -14.69 -25.80
N ASN A 451 9.62 -14.24 -24.55
CA ASN A 451 8.63 -14.73 -23.61
C ASN A 451 7.20 -14.50 -24.11
N TRP A 452 6.85 -13.28 -24.52
CA TRP A 452 5.49 -12.98 -24.98
C TRP A 452 5.12 -13.66 -26.30
N ARG A 453 6.06 -13.83 -27.21
CA ARG A 453 5.84 -14.65 -28.39
C ARG A 453 5.61 -16.12 -28.04
N THR A 454 6.29 -16.62 -27.01
CA THR A 454 6.11 -17.99 -26.53
C THR A 454 4.74 -18.17 -25.90
N VAL A 455 4.26 -17.19 -25.11
CA VAL A 455 2.89 -17.19 -24.57
C VAL A 455 1.87 -17.32 -25.70
N VAL A 456 1.94 -16.45 -26.70
CA VAL A 456 0.97 -16.50 -27.83
C VAL A 456 1.05 -17.83 -28.56
N ARG A 457 2.24 -18.39 -28.80
CA ARG A 457 2.38 -19.71 -29.45
C ARG A 457 1.77 -20.83 -28.62
N ARG A 458 2.03 -20.87 -27.31
CA ARG A 458 1.42 -21.85 -26.41
C ARG A 458 -0.11 -21.78 -26.44
N VAL A 459 -0.67 -20.57 -26.46
CA VAL A 459 -2.12 -20.39 -26.59
C VAL A 459 -2.65 -20.92 -27.93
N VAL A 460 -1.92 -20.71 -29.02
CA VAL A 460 -2.26 -21.32 -30.33
C VAL A 460 -2.29 -22.84 -30.20
N ASP A 461 -1.23 -23.44 -29.65
CA ASP A 461 -1.13 -24.90 -29.47
C ASP A 461 -2.27 -25.45 -28.59
N LEU A 462 -2.55 -24.78 -27.46
CA LEU A 462 -3.62 -25.15 -26.51
C LEU A 462 -5.03 -24.96 -27.09
N SER A 463 -5.20 -24.08 -28.08
CA SER A 463 -6.49 -23.87 -28.77
C SER A 463 -6.87 -25.02 -29.69
N GLY A 464 -5.89 -25.86 -30.08
CA GLY A 464 -6.04 -26.88 -31.09
C GLY A 464 -6.11 -26.36 -32.52
N GLY A 465 -5.90 -25.04 -32.71
CA GLY A 465 -5.91 -24.38 -34.03
C GLY A 465 -4.50 -24.06 -34.54
N GLU A 466 -4.46 -23.32 -35.63
CA GLU A 466 -3.22 -22.90 -36.30
C GLU A 466 -3.19 -21.37 -36.46
N ALA A 467 -2.00 -20.78 -36.43
CA ALA A 467 -1.78 -19.36 -36.72
C ALA A 467 -0.98 -19.21 -38.04
N PRO A 468 -1.62 -19.21 -39.21
CA PRO A 468 -0.94 -19.23 -40.52
C PRO A 468 -0.01 -18.02 -40.72
N GLU A 469 -0.36 -16.87 -40.18
CA GLU A 469 0.43 -15.64 -40.29
C GLU A 469 1.48 -15.51 -39.19
N GLY A 470 1.55 -16.48 -38.27
CA GLY A 470 2.43 -16.44 -37.11
C GLY A 470 2.08 -15.35 -36.12
N VAL A 471 3.04 -15.04 -35.21
CA VAL A 471 2.88 -14.02 -34.18
C VAL A 471 3.39 -12.67 -34.69
N LYS A 472 2.49 -11.70 -34.82
CA LYS A 472 2.80 -10.31 -35.19
C LYS A 472 3.18 -9.53 -33.94
N ARG A 473 4.09 -8.55 -34.08
CA ARG A 473 4.49 -7.62 -33.02
C ARG A 473 4.32 -6.18 -33.49
N LEU A 474 3.65 -5.38 -32.67
CA LEU A 474 3.58 -3.93 -32.77
C LEU A 474 4.23 -3.34 -31.52
N SER A 475 5.05 -2.30 -31.66
CA SER A 475 5.63 -1.59 -30.50
C SER A 475 5.67 -0.10 -30.77
N GLN A 476 5.24 0.69 -29.77
CA GLN A 476 5.26 2.15 -29.83
C GLN A 476 5.56 2.74 -28.46
N LYS A 477 6.08 3.96 -28.45
CA LYS A 477 6.23 4.76 -27.24
C LYS A 477 4.92 5.49 -26.99
N LEU A 478 4.45 5.49 -25.74
CA LEU A 478 3.27 6.25 -25.35
C LEU A 478 3.65 7.71 -25.08
N THR A 479 2.75 8.62 -25.45
CA THR A 479 2.84 10.02 -25.07
C THR A 479 2.48 10.22 -23.59
N ASP A 480 2.78 11.37 -23.02
CA ASP A 480 2.42 11.68 -21.62
C ASP A 480 0.90 11.70 -21.43
N ASP A 481 0.13 12.08 -22.45
CA ASP A 481 -1.33 12.04 -22.43
C ASP A 481 -1.85 10.59 -22.44
N ASP A 482 -1.32 9.72 -23.32
CA ASP A 482 -1.67 8.31 -23.34
C ASP A 482 -1.39 7.64 -22.00
N VAL A 483 -0.26 7.96 -21.37
CA VAL A 483 0.12 7.43 -20.04
C VAL A 483 -0.85 7.92 -18.98
N ARG A 484 -1.25 9.19 -19.02
CA ARG A 484 -2.21 9.77 -18.07
C ARG A 484 -3.58 9.09 -18.17
N ASP A 485 -4.08 8.91 -19.39
CA ASP A 485 -5.37 8.27 -19.64
C ASP A 485 -5.36 6.80 -19.20
N LEU A 486 -4.30 6.07 -19.57
CA LEU A 486 -4.10 4.69 -19.18
C LEU A 486 -4.02 4.53 -17.65
N ARG A 487 -3.26 5.40 -16.99
CA ARG A 487 -3.15 5.44 -15.53
C ARG A 487 -4.50 5.73 -14.89
N GLY A 488 -5.24 6.71 -15.38
CA GLY A 488 -6.56 7.06 -14.86
C GLY A 488 -7.58 5.92 -15.00
N TRP A 489 -7.47 5.11 -16.05
CA TRP A 489 -8.28 3.91 -16.19
C TRP A 489 -7.87 2.82 -15.18
N LEU A 490 -6.58 2.55 -15.02
CA LEU A 490 -6.07 1.57 -14.04
C LEU A 490 -6.42 1.96 -12.61
N GLU A 491 -6.25 3.23 -12.23
CA GLU A 491 -6.62 3.73 -10.91
C GLU A 491 -8.11 3.44 -10.59
N LYS A 492 -9.00 3.51 -11.58
CA LYS A 492 -10.41 3.15 -11.38
C LYS A 492 -10.61 1.64 -11.14
N LEU A 493 -9.83 0.78 -11.79
CA LEU A 493 -9.87 -0.67 -11.55
C LEU A 493 -9.39 -0.98 -10.12
N VAL A 494 -8.24 -0.45 -9.73
CA VAL A 494 -7.67 -0.60 -8.39
C VAL A 494 -8.66 -0.12 -7.32
N GLN A 495 -9.27 1.07 -7.50
CA GLN A 495 -10.27 1.60 -6.57
C GLN A 495 -11.50 0.69 -6.47
N ARG A 496 -11.97 0.10 -7.59
CA ARG A 496 -13.10 -0.85 -7.59
C ARG A 496 -12.78 -2.09 -6.76
N ARG A 497 -11.58 -2.66 -6.94
CA ARG A 497 -11.12 -3.81 -6.16
C ARG A 497 -11.00 -3.47 -4.67
N GLN A 498 -10.36 -2.35 -4.35
CA GLN A 498 -10.22 -1.87 -2.97
C GLN A 498 -11.58 -1.69 -2.29
N ARG A 499 -12.55 -1.12 -3.01
CA ARG A 499 -13.92 -0.96 -2.50
C ARG A 499 -14.58 -2.32 -2.21
N ARG A 500 -14.48 -3.30 -3.14
CA ARG A 500 -15.01 -4.66 -2.95
C ARG A 500 -14.39 -5.33 -1.73
N ARG A 501 -13.06 -5.25 -1.59
CA ARG A 501 -12.35 -5.81 -0.45
C ARG A 501 -12.82 -5.20 0.87
N ARG A 502 -12.86 -3.87 0.97
CA ARG A 502 -13.33 -3.17 2.17
C ARG A 502 -14.81 -3.47 2.45
N SER A 503 -15.65 -3.63 1.42
CA SER A 503 -17.04 -4.05 1.61
C SER A 503 -17.13 -5.45 2.21
N ALA A 504 -16.34 -6.40 1.73
CA ALA A 504 -16.28 -7.75 2.29
C ALA A 504 -15.76 -7.75 3.73
N GLU A 505 -14.77 -6.91 4.05
CA GLU A 505 -14.29 -6.70 5.43
C GLU A 505 -15.41 -6.16 6.35
N VAL A 506 -16.29 -5.30 5.84
CA VAL A 506 -17.44 -4.76 6.60
C VAL A 506 -18.51 -5.82 6.82
N THR A 507 -18.83 -6.64 5.80
CA THR A 507 -19.89 -7.67 5.89
C THR A 507 -19.45 -8.95 6.60
N GLY A 508 -18.14 -9.11 6.87
CA GLY A 508 -17.58 -10.34 7.43
C GLY A 508 -17.49 -11.49 6.42
N GLU A 509 -17.74 -11.22 5.14
CA GLU A 509 -17.50 -12.17 4.07
C GLU A 509 -15.99 -12.31 3.87
N THR A 510 -15.42 -13.44 4.25
CA THR A 510 -14.02 -13.75 3.94
C THR A 510 -13.87 -13.87 2.43
N THR A 511 -13.34 -12.83 1.79
CA THR A 511 -12.72 -12.99 0.47
C THR A 511 -11.63 -14.05 0.63
N GLY A 512 -11.70 -15.14 -0.13
CA GLY A 512 -11.02 -16.43 0.00
C GLY A 512 -9.51 -16.46 0.27
N GLN A 513 -9.02 -15.66 1.21
CA GLN A 513 -7.73 -15.84 1.84
C GLN A 513 -7.89 -16.84 2.99
N ARG A 514 -7.42 -18.04 2.79
CA ARG A 514 -7.41 -19.14 3.75
C ARG A 514 -6.60 -18.74 4.99
N GLY A 515 -7.27 -18.12 5.96
CA GLY A 515 -6.87 -18.21 7.35
C GLY A 515 -7.17 -19.64 7.83
N GLY A 516 -6.16 -20.32 8.39
CA GLY A 516 -6.30 -21.66 8.88
C GLY A 516 -7.50 -21.79 9.83
N ARG A 517 -8.32 -22.82 9.60
CA ARG A 517 -9.31 -23.29 10.58
C ARG A 517 -8.59 -23.56 11.90
N VAL A 518 -8.82 -22.72 12.88
CA VAL A 518 -8.71 -23.15 14.28
C VAL A 518 -9.95 -23.99 14.54
N GLU A 519 -9.80 -25.31 14.52
CA GLU A 519 -10.83 -26.22 15.04
C GLU A 519 -10.97 -25.94 16.54
N ALA A 520 -12.14 -25.45 16.91
CA ALA A 520 -12.56 -25.45 18.30
C ALA A 520 -12.74 -26.91 18.74
N SER A 521 -11.96 -27.37 19.68
CA SER A 521 -12.20 -28.53 20.53
C SER A 521 -12.34 -28.09 21.98
#